data_7b80dcad40294b350e97b265386d5296
#
_entry.id   7b80dcad40294b350e97b265386d5296
#
_cell.length_a   1.000
_cell.length_b   1.000
_cell.length_c   1.000
_cell.angle_alpha   90.00
_cell.angle_beta   90.00
_cell.angle_gamma   90.00
#
_symmetry.space_group_name_H-M   'P 1'
#
loop_
_entity.id
_entity.type
_entity.pdbx_description
1 polymer ?
#
loop_
_entity_poly.entity_id
_entity_poly.type
_entity_poly.pdbx_seq_one_letter_code
_entity_poly.pdbx_strand_id
1 'polypeptide(L)'
;VGSTTGIMNYARKSDCREFIIGTENSIVEHLQFDCPDKSFYPLAVPLTCMNMKITTLMDIYNCLKGRGGEEIQLPENVIEGAGRCIRRMVELGE
;
A
#
# COMPACT_ATOMS: atom_id res chain seq x y z
N VAL A 1 -13.23 -8.64 -3.39
CA VAL A 1 -12.19 -8.56 -2.36
C VAL A 1 -10.88 -8.97 -3.00
N GLY A 2 -9.83 -8.21 -2.79
CA GLY A 2 -8.54 -8.48 -3.39
C GLY A 2 -7.42 -7.63 -2.76
N SER A 3 -6.19 -7.83 -3.23
CA SER A 3 -5.07 -6.94 -2.89
C SER A 3 -5.31 -5.53 -3.43
N THR A 4 -4.62 -4.53 -2.90
CA THR A 4 -4.67 -3.15 -3.39
C THR A 4 -4.46 -3.07 -4.90
N THR A 5 -3.41 -3.74 -5.41
CA THR A 5 -3.13 -3.82 -6.84
C THR A 5 -4.27 -4.51 -7.62
N GLY A 6 -4.86 -5.57 -7.07
CA GLY A 6 -6.00 -6.27 -7.66
C GLY A 6 -7.23 -5.36 -7.78
N ILE A 7 -7.55 -4.59 -6.73
CA ILE A 7 -8.64 -3.62 -6.74
C ILE A 7 -8.40 -2.54 -7.79
N MET A 8 -7.21 -1.97 -7.84
CA MET A 8 -6.85 -0.94 -8.82
C MET A 8 -6.92 -1.47 -10.26
N ASN A 9 -6.38 -2.66 -10.52
CA ASN A 9 -6.44 -3.28 -11.84
C ASN A 9 -7.87 -3.62 -12.27
N TYR A 10 -8.71 -4.08 -11.34
CA TYR A 10 -10.12 -4.32 -11.63
C TYR A 10 -10.84 -3.02 -12.01
N ALA A 11 -10.64 -1.96 -11.23
CA ALA A 11 -11.25 -0.67 -11.51
C ALA A 11 -10.82 -0.08 -12.87
N ARG A 12 -9.54 -0.24 -13.24
CA ARG A 12 -9.02 0.22 -14.54
C ARG A 12 -9.63 -0.54 -15.72
N LYS A 13 -9.79 -1.86 -15.60
CA LYS A 13 -10.24 -2.75 -16.69
C LYS A 13 -11.76 -2.87 -16.81
N SER A 14 -12.50 -2.54 -15.75
CA SER A 14 -13.97 -2.68 -15.71
C SER A 14 -14.63 -1.63 -16.60
N ASP A 15 -15.74 -1.99 -17.23
CA ASP A 15 -16.60 -1.07 -17.99
C ASP A 15 -17.49 -0.20 -17.09
N CYS A 16 -17.54 -0.50 -15.79
CA CYS A 16 -18.24 0.34 -14.80
C CYS A 16 -17.58 1.71 -14.70
N ARG A 17 -18.41 2.74 -14.51
CA ARG A 17 -17.95 4.12 -14.38
C ARG A 17 -17.97 4.65 -12.95
N GLU A 18 -18.63 3.96 -12.05
CA GLU A 18 -18.77 4.37 -10.65
C GLU A 18 -18.39 3.21 -9.73
N PHE A 19 -17.60 3.52 -8.71
CA PHE A 19 -17.09 2.52 -7.76
C PHE A 19 -17.17 3.05 -6.33
N ILE A 20 -17.59 2.20 -5.41
CA ILE A 20 -17.45 2.42 -3.97
C ILE A 20 -16.23 1.62 -3.50
N ILE A 21 -15.24 2.31 -2.94
CA ILE A 21 -13.97 1.73 -2.53
C ILE A 21 -13.95 1.57 -1.00
N GLY A 22 -13.90 0.32 -0.54
CA GLY A 22 -13.89 -0.03 0.89
C GLY A 22 -12.49 -0.29 1.44
N THR A 23 -11.55 0.61 1.18
CA THR A 23 -10.19 0.55 1.71
C THR A 23 -9.67 1.95 2.08
N GLU A 24 -8.40 2.09 2.34
CA GLU A 24 -7.78 3.36 2.71
C GLU A 24 -7.97 4.44 1.62
N ASN A 25 -8.30 5.67 2.04
CA ASN A 25 -8.77 6.72 1.15
C ASN A 25 -7.77 7.14 0.07
N SER A 26 -6.47 7.00 0.29
CA SER A 26 -5.47 7.31 -0.73
C SER A 26 -5.63 6.47 -2.00
N ILE A 27 -6.23 5.29 -1.90
CA ILE A 27 -6.52 4.45 -3.08
C ILE A 27 -7.61 5.10 -3.96
N VAL A 28 -8.60 5.75 -3.34
CA VAL A 28 -9.63 6.53 -4.07
C VAL A 28 -8.98 7.66 -4.85
N GLU A 29 -8.09 8.43 -4.21
CA GLU A 29 -7.35 9.53 -4.85
C GLU A 29 -6.49 9.06 -6.01
N HIS A 30 -5.75 7.95 -5.83
CA HIS A 30 -4.95 7.34 -6.90
C HIS A 30 -5.81 6.87 -8.07
N LEU A 31 -6.92 6.21 -7.80
CA LEU A 31 -7.81 5.74 -8.86
C LEU A 31 -8.48 6.91 -9.61
N GLN A 32 -8.85 7.98 -8.91
CA GLN A 32 -9.43 9.17 -9.54
C GLN A 32 -8.41 9.86 -10.47
N PHE A 33 -7.12 9.85 -10.08
CA PHE A 33 -6.04 10.38 -10.92
C PHE A 33 -5.78 9.49 -12.15
N ASP A 34 -5.73 8.17 -11.95
CA ASP A 34 -5.44 7.19 -13.00
C ASP A 34 -6.58 7.03 -14.03
N CYS A 35 -7.82 7.23 -13.58
CA CYS A 35 -9.03 7.01 -14.37
C CYS A 35 -9.97 8.24 -14.27
N PRO A 36 -9.62 9.36 -14.92
CA PRO A 36 -10.37 10.62 -14.80
C PRO A 36 -11.79 10.54 -15.42
N ASP A 37 -12.05 9.53 -16.23
CA ASP A 37 -13.34 9.23 -16.85
C ASP A 37 -14.29 8.43 -15.95
N LYS A 38 -13.84 8.03 -14.75
CA LYS A 38 -14.59 7.25 -13.77
C LYS A 38 -14.72 8.00 -12.45
N SER A 39 -15.70 7.62 -11.65
CA SER A 39 -15.97 8.21 -10.34
C SER A 39 -15.71 7.20 -9.23
N PHE A 40 -14.96 7.59 -8.23
CA PHE A 40 -14.58 6.75 -7.10
C PHE A 40 -15.03 7.39 -5.78
N TYR A 41 -15.77 6.64 -5.00
CA TYR A 41 -16.34 7.09 -3.73
C TYR A 41 -15.78 6.25 -2.59
N PRO A 42 -15.33 6.86 -1.48
CA PRO A 42 -14.98 6.10 -0.28
C PRO A 42 -16.24 5.49 0.34
N LEU A 43 -16.13 4.26 0.85
CA LEU A 43 -17.25 3.57 1.52
C LEU A 43 -17.73 4.35 2.76
N ALA A 44 -16.80 4.96 3.48
CA ALA A 44 -17.08 5.80 4.65
C ALA A 44 -16.00 6.89 4.80
N VAL A 45 -16.34 7.94 5.53
CA VAL A 45 -15.40 8.99 5.94
C VAL A 45 -15.13 8.79 7.44
N PRO A 46 -13.91 8.66 7.88
CA PRO A 46 -12.62 8.58 7.20
C PRO A 46 -12.02 7.16 7.26
N LEU A 47 -11.88 6.48 6.15
CA LEU A 47 -11.06 5.27 6.04
C LEU A 47 -9.57 5.65 5.90
N THR A 48 -9.03 6.31 6.90
CA THR A 48 -7.63 6.76 6.91
C THR A 48 -6.83 5.95 7.90
N CYS A 49 -5.81 5.26 7.42
CA CYS A 49 -4.86 4.56 8.28
C CYS A 49 -3.80 5.52 8.79
N MET A 50 -3.88 5.91 10.06
CA MET A 50 -2.91 6.83 10.67
C MET A 50 -1.48 6.29 10.60
N ASN A 51 -1.29 4.99 10.79
CA ASN A 51 0.03 4.36 10.71
C ASN A 51 0.67 4.48 9.33
N MET A 52 -0.12 4.44 8.26
CA MET A 52 0.37 4.66 6.89
C MET A 52 0.76 6.12 6.61
N LYS A 53 0.32 7.07 7.44
CA LYS A 53 0.59 8.51 7.29
C LYS A 53 1.72 9.01 8.19
N ILE A 54 2.29 8.15 9.06
CA ILE A 54 3.38 8.54 9.97
C ILE A 54 4.66 8.83 9.20
N THR A 55 5.04 7.95 8.27
CA THR A 55 6.26 8.11 7.47
C THR A 55 6.04 9.12 6.35
N THR A 56 6.78 10.20 6.36
CA THR A 56 6.72 11.26 5.36
C THR A 56 7.78 11.08 4.28
N LEU A 57 7.61 11.77 3.14
CA LEU A 57 8.63 11.81 2.09
C LEU A 57 9.97 12.37 2.61
N MET A 58 9.92 13.31 3.56
CA MET A 58 11.11 13.88 4.19
C MET A 58 11.83 12.86 5.07
N ASP A 59 11.11 11.99 5.77
CA ASP A 59 11.71 10.91 6.56
C ASP A 59 12.46 9.93 5.66
N ILE A 60 11.86 9.55 4.54
CA ILE A 60 12.49 8.70 3.52
C ILE A 60 13.76 9.37 2.97
N TYR A 61 13.66 10.64 2.58
CA TYR A 61 14.80 11.40 2.09
C TYR A 61 15.94 11.47 3.10
N ASN A 62 15.64 11.79 4.35
CA ASN A 62 16.63 11.86 5.41
C ASN A 62 17.27 10.48 5.70
N CYS A 63 16.48 9.42 5.71
CA CYS A 63 16.98 8.05 5.88
C CYS A 63 17.97 7.68 4.77
N LEU A 64 17.62 7.94 3.51
CA LEU A 64 18.50 7.68 2.36
C LEU A 64 19.78 8.53 2.38
N LYS A 65 19.77 9.70 3.03
CA LYS A 65 20.94 10.55 3.25
C LYS A 65 21.75 10.18 4.50
N GLY A 66 21.36 9.15 5.25
CA GLY A 66 21.99 8.77 6.50
C GLY A 66 21.84 9.81 7.63
N ARG A 67 20.78 10.63 7.57
CA ARG A 67 20.55 11.74 8.52
C ARG A 67 19.39 11.49 9.49
N GLY A 68 18.80 10.33 9.47
CA GLY A 68 17.66 9.99 10.32
C GLY A 68 17.27 8.55 10.15
N GLY A 69 16.32 8.15 10.98
CA GLY A 69 15.90 6.76 11.09
C GLY A 69 16.68 6.05 12.22
N GLU A 70 16.09 5.01 12.71
CA GLU A 70 16.68 4.09 13.68
C GLU A 70 17.06 2.81 12.95
N GLU A 71 18.30 2.36 13.13
CA GLU A 71 18.72 1.09 12.56
C GLU A 71 18.01 -0.06 13.28
N ILE A 72 17.25 -0.83 12.51
CA ILE A 72 16.54 -1.99 13.04
C ILE A 72 17.52 -3.15 13.18
N GLN A 73 17.88 -3.49 14.43
CA GLN A 73 18.72 -4.63 14.74
C GLN A 73 17.86 -5.77 15.30
N LEU A 74 17.92 -6.91 14.64
CA LEU A 74 17.22 -8.12 15.06
C LEU A 74 18.23 -9.25 15.31
N PRO A 75 17.94 -10.17 16.24
CA PRO A 75 18.74 -11.38 16.41
C PRO A 75 18.81 -12.20 15.11
N GLU A 76 19.96 -12.82 14.82
CA GLU A 76 20.20 -13.50 13.55
C GLU A 76 19.20 -14.63 13.28
N ASN A 77 18.82 -15.38 14.31
CA ASN A 77 17.81 -16.44 14.21
C ASN A 77 16.42 -15.89 13.80
N VAL A 78 16.09 -14.66 14.17
CA VAL A 78 14.84 -13.98 13.76
C VAL A 78 14.94 -13.55 12.30
N ILE A 79 16.08 -13.01 11.87
CA ILE A 79 16.33 -12.62 10.48
C ILE A 79 16.25 -13.85 9.56
N GLU A 80 16.91 -14.94 9.91
CA GLU A 80 16.87 -16.17 9.13
C GLU A 80 15.46 -16.77 9.06
N GLY A 81 14.75 -16.83 10.19
CA GLY A 81 13.39 -17.34 10.26
C GLY A 81 12.41 -16.53 9.42
N ALA A 82 12.41 -15.21 9.57
CA ALA A 82 11.59 -14.30 8.79
C ALA A 82 11.93 -14.35 7.29
N GLY A 83 13.23 -14.35 6.95
CA GLY A 83 13.69 -14.44 5.57
C GLY A 83 13.23 -15.72 4.87
N ARG A 84 13.18 -16.84 5.59
CA ARG A 84 12.66 -18.11 5.07
C ARG A 84 11.15 -18.01 4.78
N CYS A 85 10.38 -17.45 5.70
CA CYS A 85 8.95 -17.25 5.51
C CYS A 85 8.65 -16.35 4.30
N ILE A 86 9.39 -15.24 4.16
CA ILE A 86 9.21 -14.29 3.04
C ILE A 86 9.56 -14.96 1.71
N ARG A 87 10.68 -15.68 1.62
CA ARG A 87 11.05 -16.42 0.40
C ARG A 87 9.96 -17.41 0.01
N ARG A 88 9.45 -18.17 1.00
CA ARG A 88 8.37 -19.13 0.73
C ARG A 88 7.07 -18.46 0.27
N MET A 89 6.73 -17.30 0.82
CA MET A 89 5.58 -16.52 0.40
C MET A 89 5.72 -16.06 -1.06
N VAL A 90 6.91 -15.61 -1.47
CA VAL A 90 7.17 -15.19 -2.86
C VAL A 90 7.07 -16.38 -3.81
N GLU A 91 7.68 -17.54 -3.48
CA GLU A 91 7.61 -18.77 -4.27
C GLU A 91 6.17 -19.27 -4.51
N LEU A 92 5.27 -19.07 -3.53
CA LEU A 92 3.88 -19.51 -3.61
C LEU A 92 2.94 -18.45 -4.26
N GLY A 93 3.40 -17.24 -4.42
CA GLY A 93 2.62 -16.11 -4.93
C GLY A 93 2.81 -15.83 -6.42
N GLU A 94 3.64 -16.62 -7.11
CA GLU A 94 3.83 -16.52 -8.58
C GLU A 94 2.74 -17.25 -9.36
#